data_2c49e644f24f6707ae65636490dcc1c2
#
_entry.id   2c49e644f24f6707ae65636490dcc1c2
#
_cell.length_a   1.000
_cell.length_b   1.000
_cell.length_c   1.000
_cell.angle_alpha   90.00
_cell.angle_beta   90.00
_cell.angle_gamma   90.00
#
_symmetry.space_group_name_H-M   'P 1'
#
loop_
_entity.id
_entity.type
_entity.pdbx_description
1 polymer ?
#
loop_
_entity_poly.entity_id
_entity_poly.type
_entity_poly.pdbx_seq_one_letter_code
_entity_poly.pdbx_strand_id
1 'polypeptide(L)'
;MNTFHLFLQMEKIDRVRFAHCFAKFIETRTLEKAKSDWHAILEFEKLGFNDRKGVWVFMGEMLQVPARKAHDYFYNTYQTLFYDDCASAEEKEEFERIFEVNLQRQLGSADAIKLSIEQFCSMHQEKQFCKRKLYQQLYRYSLIKQKHEGREMEAIRKDKDFVRQLKAMLGE
;
A
#
# COMPACT_ATOMS: atom_id res chain seq x y z
N MET A 1 20.02 4.85 -38.20
CA MET A 1 19.67 3.57 -37.53
C MET A 1 18.91 3.90 -36.28
N ASN A 2 17.62 3.53 -36.26
CA ASN A 2 16.64 3.99 -35.24
C ASN A 2 16.80 3.27 -33.91
N THR A 3 17.43 3.92 -32.96
CA THR A 3 17.46 3.51 -31.52
C THR A 3 16.13 3.72 -30.78
N PHE A 4 15.10 4.24 -31.46
CA PHE A 4 13.78 4.56 -30.85
C PHE A 4 12.81 3.38 -30.77
N HIS A 5 13.09 2.24 -31.41
CA HIS A 5 12.17 1.09 -31.43
C HIS A 5 12.37 0.06 -30.33
N LEU A 6 13.40 0.19 -29.48
CA LEU A 6 13.69 -0.75 -28.38
C LEU A 6 12.96 -0.43 -27.07
N PHE A 7 12.22 0.69 -26.98
CA PHE A 7 11.56 1.10 -25.73
C PHE A 7 10.09 0.69 -25.59
N LEU A 8 9.49 -0.01 -26.57
CA LEU A 8 8.03 -0.23 -26.63
C LEU A 8 7.56 -1.65 -26.34
N GLN A 9 8.43 -2.59 -26.00
CA GLN A 9 8.02 -3.85 -25.38
C GLN A 9 8.42 -3.83 -23.89
N MET A 10 7.75 -3.00 -23.11
CA MET A 10 7.78 -3.18 -21.65
C MET A 10 7.02 -4.47 -21.35
N GLU A 11 7.75 -5.59 -21.27
CA GLU A 11 7.18 -6.89 -20.93
C GLU A 11 6.30 -6.76 -19.69
N LYS A 12 5.08 -7.29 -19.81
CA LYS A 12 4.14 -7.39 -18.70
C LYS A 12 4.76 -8.32 -17.68
N ILE A 13 4.88 -7.89 -16.43
CA ILE A 13 5.42 -8.75 -15.38
C ILE A 13 4.51 -9.97 -15.25
N ASP A 14 5.08 -11.15 -15.44
CA ASP A 14 4.39 -12.42 -15.22
C ASP A 14 4.18 -12.67 -13.74
N ARG A 15 2.93 -12.98 -13.35
CA ARG A 15 2.54 -13.18 -11.96
C ARG A 15 3.29 -14.34 -11.31
N VAL A 16 3.40 -15.47 -11.97
CA VAL A 16 4.01 -16.67 -11.40
C VAL A 16 5.50 -16.45 -11.19
N ARG A 17 6.16 -15.84 -12.17
CA ARG A 17 7.57 -15.45 -12.06
C ARG A 17 7.78 -14.44 -10.95
N PHE A 18 6.89 -13.45 -10.80
CA PHE A 18 6.94 -12.47 -9.72
C PHE A 18 6.82 -13.16 -8.36
N ALA A 19 5.79 -14.00 -8.17
CA ALA A 19 5.55 -14.73 -6.93
C ALA A 19 6.76 -15.57 -6.53
N HIS A 20 7.35 -16.30 -7.49
CA HIS A 20 8.54 -17.12 -7.24
C HIS A 20 9.74 -16.28 -6.78
N CYS A 21 10.03 -15.18 -7.46
CA CYS A 21 11.13 -14.28 -7.08
C CYS A 21 10.89 -13.64 -5.71
N PHE A 22 9.65 -13.25 -5.43
CA PHE A 22 9.27 -12.64 -4.16
C PHE A 22 9.40 -13.63 -2.99
N ALA A 23 8.88 -14.85 -3.16
CA ALA A 23 9.04 -15.92 -2.17
C ALA A 23 10.53 -16.20 -1.88
N LYS A 24 11.37 -16.22 -2.91
CA LYS A 24 12.81 -16.42 -2.77
C LYS A 24 13.46 -15.28 -1.97
N PHE A 25 13.05 -14.02 -2.17
CA PHE A 25 13.52 -12.92 -1.35
C PHE A 25 13.15 -13.13 0.12
N ILE A 26 11.90 -13.48 0.41
CA ILE A 26 11.42 -13.73 1.77
C ILE A 26 12.23 -14.85 2.43
N GLU A 27 12.43 -15.96 1.74
CA GLU A 27 13.25 -17.08 2.24
C GLU A 27 14.66 -16.64 2.64
N THR A 28 15.27 -15.72 1.90
CA THR A 28 16.61 -15.21 2.26
C THR A 28 16.61 -14.33 3.51
N ARG A 29 15.47 -13.76 3.89
CA ARG A 29 15.35 -12.85 5.03
C ARG A 29 14.82 -13.53 6.29
N THR A 30 13.90 -14.47 6.13
CA THR A 30 13.26 -15.18 7.26
C THR A 30 13.90 -16.53 7.55
N LEU A 31 14.70 -17.05 6.62
CA LEU A 31 15.26 -18.43 6.63
C LEU A 31 14.16 -19.51 6.59
N GLU A 32 12.92 -19.12 6.32
CA GLU A 32 11.77 -20.00 6.22
C GLU A 32 11.19 -19.98 4.81
N LYS A 33 10.82 -21.16 4.32
CA LYS A 33 10.18 -21.26 3.00
C LYS A 33 8.75 -20.76 3.05
N ALA A 34 8.42 -19.84 2.13
CA ALA A 34 7.05 -19.36 2.01
C ALA A 34 6.11 -20.50 1.57
N LYS A 35 5.04 -20.74 2.33
CA LYS A 35 4.06 -21.82 2.09
C LYS A 35 3.08 -21.46 0.97
N SER A 36 2.87 -20.19 0.72
CA SER A 36 1.98 -19.65 -0.31
C SER A 36 2.35 -18.20 -0.62
N ASP A 37 1.82 -17.65 -1.71
CA ASP A 37 1.96 -16.24 -2.06
C ASP A 37 1.47 -15.32 -0.93
N TRP A 38 0.31 -15.66 -0.34
CA TRP A 38 -0.24 -14.94 0.81
C TRP A 38 0.70 -14.97 2.02
N HIS A 39 1.25 -16.14 2.34
CA HIS A 39 2.22 -16.26 3.43
C HIS A 39 3.47 -15.40 3.17
N ALA A 40 3.97 -15.34 1.93
CA ALA A 40 5.09 -14.48 1.57
C ALA A 40 4.78 -12.99 1.79
N ILE A 41 3.55 -12.55 1.48
CA ILE A 41 3.10 -11.17 1.72
C ILE A 41 3.05 -10.87 3.22
N LEU A 42 2.47 -11.76 4.03
CA LEU A 42 2.40 -11.59 5.48
C LEU A 42 3.78 -11.52 6.13
N GLU A 43 4.70 -12.40 5.71
CA GLU A 43 6.08 -12.35 6.21
C GLU A 43 6.79 -11.06 5.78
N PHE A 44 6.58 -10.60 4.55
CA PHE A 44 7.10 -9.31 4.11
C PHE A 44 6.59 -8.15 4.97
N GLU A 45 5.31 -8.16 5.33
CA GLU A 45 4.71 -7.11 6.18
C GLU A 45 5.24 -7.12 7.62
N LYS A 46 5.71 -8.25 8.11
CA LYS A 46 6.37 -8.36 9.42
C LYS A 46 7.83 -7.90 9.43
N LEU A 47 8.50 -7.91 8.25
CA LEU A 47 9.89 -7.48 8.16
C LEU A 47 10.05 -6.01 8.56
N GLY A 48 11.09 -5.71 9.31
CA GLY A 48 11.50 -4.35 9.61
C GLY A 48 12.00 -3.59 8.37
N PHE A 49 12.11 -2.28 8.46
CA PHE A 49 12.59 -1.43 7.36
C PHE A 49 13.92 -1.90 6.78
N ASN A 50 14.88 -2.25 7.64
CA ASN A 50 16.21 -2.69 7.21
C ASN A 50 16.15 -4.03 6.46
N ASP A 51 15.27 -4.93 6.89
CA ASP A 51 15.13 -6.26 6.29
C ASP A 51 14.43 -6.20 4.93
N ARG A 52 13.57 -5.20 4.72
CA ARG A 52 12.94 -4.90 3.41
C ARG A 52 13.89 -4.21 2.44
N LYS A 53 15.00 -3.64 2.95
CA LYS A 53 15.92 -2.87 2.12
C LYS A 53 16.47 -3.72 0.99
N GLY A 54 16.43 -3.18 -0.23
CA GLY A 54 16.95 -3.83 -1.44
C GLY A 54 15.97 -4.80 -2.12
N VAL A 55 14.76 -5.06 -1.55
CA VAL A 55 13.79 -5.98 -2.18
C VAL A 55 13.50 -5.61 -3.63
N TRP A 56 13.27 -4.34 -3.92
CA TRP A 56 12.89 -3.93 -5.27
C TRP A 56 14.06 -3.99 -6.26
N VAL A 57 15.28 -3.78 -5.78
CA VAL A 57 16.49 -3.99 -6.59
C VAL A 57 16.63 -5.47 -6.92
N PHE A 58 16.58 -6.34 -5.91
CA PHE A 58 16.60 -7.79 -6.08
C PHE A 58 15.50 -8.27 -7.04
N MET A 59 14.27 -7.82 -6.84
CA MET A 59 13.13 -8.16 -7.70
C MET A 59 13.33 -7.66 -9.13
N GLY A 60 13.84 -6.43 -9.28
CA GLY A 60 14.13 -5.85 -10.60
C GLY A 60 15.17 -6.66 -11.37
N GLU A 61 16.25 -7.08 -10.72
CA GLU A 61 17.31 -7.92 -11.32
C GLU A 61 16.77 -9.30 -11.73
N MET A 62 16.03 -9.96 -10.82
CA MET A 62 15.48 -11.30 -11.08
C MET A 62 14.42 -11.31 -12.20
N LEU A 63 13.64 -10.24 -12.29
CA LEU A 63 12.58 -10.08 -13.30
C LEU A 63 13.06 -9.39 -14.58
N GLN A 64 14.28 -8.86 -14.58
CA GLN A 64 14.84 -8.05 -15.68
C GLN A 64 13.99 -6.82 -15.99
N VAL A 65 13.51 -6.14 -14.95
CA VAL A 65 12.75 -4.89 -15.05
C VAL A 65 13.33 -3.84 -14.11
N PRO A 66 13.07 -2.54 -14.34
CA PRO A 66 13.44 -1.52 -13.37
C PRO A 66 12.87 -1.80 -11.97
N ALA A 67 13.65 -1.55 -10.91
CA ALA A 67 13.23 -1.75 -9.52
C ALA A 67 11.89 -1.08 -9.21
N ARG A 68 11.68 0.15 -9.72
CA ARG A 68 10.42 0.89 -9.59
C ARG A 68 9.24 0.13 -10.21
N LYS A 69 9.43 -0.53 -11.36
CA LYS A 69 8.35 -1.31 -12.00
C LYS A 69 7.98 -2.52 -11.15
N ALA A 70 8.95 -3.21 -10.54
CA ALA A 70 8.69 -4.30 -9.61
C ALA A 70 7.93 -3.83 -8.37
N HIS A 71 8.34 -2.69 -7.77
CA HIS A 71 7.65 -2.04 -6.67
C HIS A 71 6.19 -1.71 -7.03
N ASP A 72 5.98 -1.00 -8.14
CA ASP A 72 4.65 -0.56 -8.56
C ASP A 72 3.74 -1.76 -8.88
N TYR A 73 4.29 -2.83 -9.46
CA TYR A 73 3.56 -4.07 -9.70
C TYR A 73 3.14 -4.73 -8.39
N PHE A 74 4.02 -4.83 -7.39
CA PHE A 74 3.69 -5.38 -6.09
C PHE A 74 2.49 -4.65 -5.46
N TYR A 75 2.62 -3.35 -5.28
CA TYR A 75 1.63 -2.58 -4.53
C TYR A 75 0.33 -2.31 -5.28
N ASN A 76 0.36 -2.22 -6.60
CA ASN A 76 -0.83 -1.86 -7.39
C ASN A 76 -1.53 -3.08 -8.02
N THR A 77 -0.86 -4.23 -8.06
CA THR A 77 -1.39 -5.41 -8.73
C THR A 77 -1.27 -6.66 -7.86
N TYR A 78 -0.04 -7.09 -7.53
CA TYR A 78 0.18 -8.39 -6.90
C TYR A 78 -0.43 -8.47 -5.49
N GLN A 79 -0.08 -7.55 -4.62
CA GLN A 79 -0.60 -7.52 -3.25
C GLN A 79 -2.13 -7.41 -3.23
N THR A 80 -2.70 -6.64 -4.16
CA THR A 80 -4.15 -6.41 -4.17
C THR A 80 -5.00 -7.65 -4.51
N LEU A 81 -4.40 -8.69 -5.06
CA LEU A 81 -5.09 -9.96 -5.36
C LEU A 81 -5.46 -10.77 -4.10
N PHE A 82 -4.87 -10.43 -2.96
CA PHE A 82 -5.00 -11.17 -1.72
C PHE A 82 -5.76 -10.43 -0.63
N TYR A 83 -6.27 -9.25 -0.95
CA TYR A 83 -7.04 -8.43 -0.02
C TYR A 83 -8.45 -8.19 -0.56
N ASP A 84 -9.38 -8.11 0.38
CA ASP A 84 -10.75 -7.67 0.09
C ASP A 84 -10.77 -6.19 -0.24
N ASP A 85 -11.61 -5.81 -1.18
CA ASP A 85 -11.87 -4.41 -1.47
C ASP A 85 -13.02 -3.90 -0.58
N CYS A 86 -12.89 -2.68 -0.08
CA CYS A 86 -14.00 -1.92 0.48
C CYS A 86 -14.88 -1.44 -0.69
N ALA A 87 -15.75 -2.34 -1.19
CA ALA A 87 -16.37 -2.20 -2.49
C ALA A 87 -17.82 -1.71 -2.44
N SER A 88 -18.60 -2.08 -1.40
CA SER A 88 -19.99 -1.64 -1.29
C SER A 88 -20.10 -0.16 -0.93
N ALA A 89 -21.20 0.46 -1.32
CA ALA A 89 -21.49 1.85 -0.97
C ALA A 89 -21.62 2.00 0.55
N GLU A 90 -22.29 1.04 1.19
CA GLU A 90 -22.52 1.01 2.63
C GLU A 90 -21.20 0.94 3.41
N GLU A 91 -20.26 0.08 2.99
CA GLU A 91 -18.95 -0.03 3.63
C GLU A 91 -18.15 1.28 3.50
N LYS A 92 -18.23 1.94 2.35
CA LYS A 92 -17.55 3.22 2.13
C LYS A 92 -18.13 4.31 3.01
N GLU A 93 -19.46 4.42 3.07
CA GLU A 93 -20.15 5.40 3.91
C GLU A 93 -19.87 5.16 5.40
N GLU A 94 -19.88 3.90 5.84
CA GLU A 94 -19.52 3.54 7.21
C GLU A 94 -18.08 3.93 7.53
N PHE A 95 -17.14 3.64 6.64
CA PHE A 95 -15.74 3.96 6.82
C PHE A 95 -15.48 5.47 6.88
N GLU A 96 -16.12 6.23 6.01
CA GLU A 96 -16.07 7.69 6.01
C GLU A 96 -16.70 8.29 7.27
N ARG A 97 -17.81 7.72 7.74
CA ARG A 97 -18.44 8.13 9.00
C ARG A 97 -17.55 7.88 10.21
N ILE A 98 -16.89 6.73 10.29
CA ILE A 98 -15.92 6.44 11.37
C ILE A 98 -14.80 7.48 11.36
N PHE A 99 -14.30 7.84 10.20
CA PHE A 99 -13.27 8.86 10.05
C PHE A 99 -13.73 10.24 10.51
N GLU A 100 -14.95 10.66 10.16
CA GLU A 100 -15.50 11.92 10.62
C GLU A 100 -15.65 12.00 12.12
N VAL A 101 -16.12 10.94 12.77
CA VAL A 101 -16.20 10.86 14.23
C VAL A 101 -14.81 10.98 14.86
N ASN A 102 -13.79 10.35 14.28
CA ASN A 102 -12.43 10.46 14.80
C ASN A 102 -11.82 11.84 14.60
N LEU A 103 -12.11 12.53 13.49
CA LEU A 103 -11.71 13.93 13.28
C LEU A 103 -12.30 14.87 14.32
N GLN A 104 -13.56 14.65 14.73
CA GLN A 104 -14.23 15.48 15.77
C GLN A 104 -13.57 15.35 17.15
N ARG A 105 -12.80 14.29 17.39
CA ARG A 105 -12.03 14.07 18.64
C ARG A 105 -10.75 14.91 18.72
N GLN A 106 -10.59 15.91 17.85
CA GLN A 106 -9.41 16.78 17.78
C GLN A 106 -8.09 16.05 17.50
N LEU A 107 -8.16 14.86 16.90
CA LEU A 107 -6.99 14.15 16.43
C LEU A 107 -6.47 14.82 15.15
N GLY A 108 -5.15 14.77 14.95
CA GLY A 108 -4.57 15.12 13.65
C GLY A 108 -5.12 14.20 12.55
N SER A 109 -5.22 14.70 11.31
CA SER A 109 -5.80 13.91 10.21
C SER A 109 -5.16 12.54 10.03
N ALA A 110 -3.84 12.44 10.21
CA ALA A 110 -3.12 11.17 10.10
C ALA A 110 -3.52 10.17 11.19
N ASP A 111 -3.64 10.62 12.45
CA ASP A 111 -4.04 9.77 13.58
C ASP A 111 -5.51 9.36 13.47
N ALA A 112 -6.37 10.28 13.00
CA ALA A 112 -7.77 9.98 12.73
C ALA A 112 -7.90 8.89 11.62
N ILE A 113 -7.14 8.97 10.54
CA ILE A 113 -7.12 7.94 9.49
C ILE A 113 -6.67 6.60 10.06
N LYS A 114 -5.56 6.57 10.81
CA LYS A 114 -5.03 5.35 11.39
C LYS A 114 -6.04 4.67 12.32
N LEU A 115 -6.60 5.43 13.25
CA LEU A 115 -7.61 4.93 14.20
C LEU A 115 -8.86 4.42 13.45
N SER A 116 -9.29 5.11 12.40
CA SER A 116 -10.45 4.71 11.60
C SER A 116 -10.21 3.39 10.86
N ILE A 117 -9.01 3.17 10.33
CA ILE A 117 -8.64 1.90 9.71
C ILE A 117 -8.68 0.77 10.75
N GLU A 118 -8.12 0.98 11.93
CA GLU A 118 -8.11 -0.02 13.00
C GLU A 118 -9.54 -0.38 13.43
N GLN A 119 -10.40 0.61 13.63
CA GLN A 119 -11.81 0.40 13.99
C GLN A 119 -12.58 -0.32 12.87
N PHE A 120 -12.46 0.14 11.63
CA PHE A 120 -13.14 -0.47 10.50
C PHE A 120 -12.73 -1.93 10.30
N CYS A 121 -11.42 -2.23 10.33
CA CYS A 121 -10.93 -3.60 10.26
C CYS A 121 -11.40 -4.48 11.43
N SER A 122 -11.57 -3.92 12.63
CA SER A 122 -12.07 -4.66 13.79
C SER A 122 -13.56 -4.98 13.71
N MET A 123 -14.34 -4.18 13.00
CA MET A 123 -15.77 -4.41 12.76
C MET A 123 -16.02 -5.45 11.67
N HIS A 124 -15.09 -5.60 10.73
CA HIS A 124 -15.18 -6.52 9.58
C HIS A 124 -14.08 -7.59 9.66
N GLN A 125 -14.03 -8.34 10.77
CA GLN A 125 -12.99 -9.33 11.03
C GLN A 125 -12.99 -10.51 10.03
N GLU A 126 -14.09 -10.74 9.34
CA GLU A 126 -14.23 -11.74 8.29
C GLU A 126 -13.53 -11.34 6.97
N LYS A 127 -13.16 -10.07 6.83
CA LYS A 127 -12.49 -9.50 5.65
C LYS A 127 -11.05 -9.11 5.94
N GLN A 128 -10.19 -9.28 4.94
CA GLN A 128 -8.79 -8.87 5.00
C GLN A 128 -8.57 -7.67 4.09
N PHE A 129 -8.69 -6.47 4.65
CA PHE A 129 -8.49 -5.24 3.89
C PHE A 129 -7.02 -4.86 3.75
N CYS A 130 -6.65 -4.36 2.58
CA CYS A 130 -5.37 -3.70 2.38
C CYS A 130 -5.37 -2.33 3.09
N LYS A 131 -4.71 -2.23 4.25
CA LYS A 131 -4.64 -0.99 5.05
C LYS A 131 -4.14 0.20 4.24
N ARG A 132 -3.21 -0.03 3.31
CA ARG A 132 -2.72 1.01 2.39
C ARG A 132 -3.83 1.56 1.50
N LYS A 133 -4.68 0.69 0.91
CA LYS A 133 -5.81 1.13 0.08
C LYS A 133 -6.83 1.91 0.91
N LEU A 134 -7.16 1.43 2.12
CA LEU A 134 -8.03 2.13 3.04
C LEU A 134 -7.47 3.51 3.40
N TYR A 135 -6.17 3.58 3.69
CA TYR A 135 -5.50 4.84 3.96
C TYR A 135 -5.63 5.82 2.78
N GLN A 136 -5.34 5.37 1.57
CA GLN A 136 -5.47 6.20 0.37
C GLN A 136 -6.91 6.67 0.12
N GLN A 137 -7.89 5.84 0.43
CA GLN A 137 -9.31 6.19 0.31
C GLN A 137 -9.67 7.34 1.25
N LEU A 138 -9.40 7.22 2.56
CA LEU A 138 -9.68 8.27 3.53
C LEU A 138 -8.87 9.55 3.27
N TYR A 139 -7.62 9.39 2.83
CA TYR A 139 -6.82 10.56 2.46
C TYR A 139 -7.45 11.34 1.30
N ARG A 140 -7.88 10.65 0.25
CA ARG A 140 -8.59 11.30 -0.87
C ARG A 140 -9.89 11.94 -0.42
N TYR A 141 -10.66 11.25 0.42
CA TYR A 141 -11.87 11.78 1.01
C TYR A 141 -11.60 13.06 1.80
N SER A 142 -10.59 13.07 2.67
CA SER A 142 -10.21 14.25 3.45
C SER A 142 -9.81 15.43 2.59
N LEU A 143 -9.08 15.19 1.48
CA LEU A 143 -8.71 16.26 0.52
C LEU A 143 -9.93 16.86 -0.17
N ILE A 144 -10.88 16.03 -0.60
CA ILE A 144 -12.10 16.48 -1.25
C ILE A 144 -12.93 17.32 -0.27
N LYS A 145 -13.11 16.83 0.95
CA LYS A 145 -13.84 17.52 2.00
C LYS A 145 -13.24 18.89 2.33
N GLN A 146 -11.91 18.98 2.49
CA GLN A 146 -11.23 20.24 2.76
C GLN A 146 -11.34 21.23 1.60
N LYS A 147 -11.30 20.75 0.35
CA LYS A 147 -11.52 21.59 -0.83
C LYS A 147 -12.94 22.19 -0.83
N HIS A 148 -13.93 21.40 -0.45
CA HIS A 148 -15.33 21.85 -0.36
C HIS A 148 -15.55 22.83 0.81
N GLU A 149 -14.83 22.67 1.92
CA GLU A 149 -14.91 23.55 3.07
C GLU A 149 -14.08 24.84 2.92
N GLY A 150 -13.47 25.07 1.76
CA GLY A 150 -12.67 26.28 1.47
C GLY A 150 -11.35 26.35 2.23
N ARG A 151 -10.92 25.25 2.83
CA ARG A 151 -9.64 25.18 3.54
C ARG A 151 -8.51 24.96 2.53
N GLU A 152 -7.55 25.89 2.52
CA GLU A 152 -6.41 25.84 1.59
C GLU A 152 -5.63 24.54 1.71
N MET A 153 -5.46 23.86 0.59
CA MET A 153 -4.68 22.60 0.45
C MET A 153 -3.20 22.71 0.89
N GLU A 154 -2.72 23.93 1.10
CA GLU A 154 -1.32 24.21 1.44
C GLU A 154 -0.90 23.70 2.83
N ALA A 155 -1.82 23.63 3.77
CA ALA A 155 -1.54 23.18 5.13
C ALA A 155 -1.17 21.69 5.19
N ILE A 156 -1.81 20.85 4.33
CA ILE A 156 -1.54 19.38 4.34
C ILE A 156 -0.26 19.04 3.58
N ARG A 157 0.09 19.76 2.52
CA ARG A 157 1.36 19.55 1.80
C ARG A 157 2.59 19.84 2.67
N LYS A 158 2.43 20.67 3.73
CA LYS A 158 3.51 21.03 4.65
C LYS A 158 3.64 20.11 5.85
N ASP A 159 2.70 19.18 6.05
CA ASP A 159 2.79 18.24 7.15
C ASP A 159 3.82 17.14 6.82
N LYS A 160 5.08 17.44 7.15
CA LYS A 160 6.21 16.51 6.98
C LYS A 160 6.00 15.22 7.77
N ASP A 161 5.26 15.27 8.87
CA ASP A 161 4.98 14.09 9.70
C ASP A 161 3.97 13.17 9.01
N PHE A 162 3.01 13.74 8.30
CA PHE A 162 2.07 12.99 7.48
C PHE A 162 2.76 12.19 6.38
N VAL A 163 3.66 12.84 5.63
CA VAL A 163 4.46 12.16 4.58
C VAL A 163 5.36 11.09 5.20
N ARG A 164 5.91 11.36 6.38
CA ARG A 164 6.75 10.42 7.13
C ARG A 164 5.97 9.22 7.66
N GLN A 165 4.77 9.42 8.17
CA GLN A 165 3.89 8.33 8.62
C GLN A 165 3.40 7.49 7.44
N LEU A 166 3.06 8.13 6.31
CA LEU A 166 2.72 7.43 5.08
C LEU A 166 3.87 6.52 4.62
N LYS A 167 5.08 7.05 4.60
CA LYS A 167 6.28 6.28 4.25
C LYS A 167 6.53 5.13 5.23
N ALA A 168 6.39 5.38 6.53
CA ALA A 168 6.53 4.33 7.55
C ALA A 168 5.46 3.22 7.40
N MET A 169 4.22 3.56 7.05
CA MET A 169 3.17 2.57 6.78
C MET A 169 3.39 1.81 5.47
N LEU A 170 4.03 2.45 4.50
CA LEU A 170 4.32 1.86 3.19
C LEU A 170 5.64 1.09 3.17
N GLY A 171 6.43 1.17 4.26
CA GLY A 171 7.75 0.53 4.34
C GLY A 171 8.79 1.16 3.41
N GLU A 172 8.61 2.46 3.09
CA GLU A 172 9.56 3.27 2.31
C GLU A 172 10.53 4.04 3.21
#